data_c90e2bade89ddfcb6d1ba3f4c10b9b95
#
_entry.id   c90e2bade89ddfcb6d1ba3f4c10b9b95
#
_cell.length_a   1.000
_cell.length_b   1.000
_cell.length_c   1.000
_cell.angle_alpha   90.00
_cell.angle_beta   90.00
_cell.angle_gamma   90.00
#
_symmetry.space_group_name_H-M   'P 1'
#
loop_
_entity.id
_entity.type
_entity.pdbx_description
1 polymer ?
#
loop_
_entity_poly.entity_id
_entity_poly.type
_entity_poly.pdbx_seq_one_letter_code
_entity_poly.pdbx_strand_id
1 'polypeptide(L)'
;MKVRYVITTLKQGVDATAYERWLREYDYKVAKTLPSIASYTTHRIEGPIHGAETAGWNYIERIEIRDMDQYQRDLASPAGQELLHQLYENYLERPRNVFFTTEAIAE
;
A
#
# COMPACT_ATOMS: atom_id res chain seq x y z
N MET A 1 -3.68 18.09 0.35
CA MET A 1 -4.03 16.71 0.67
C MET A 1 -2.77 15.91 0.91
N LYS A 2 -2.74 15.13 1.97
CA LYS A 2 -1.59 14.29 2.26
C LYS A 2 -1.54 13.10 1.31
N VAL A 3 -0.34 12.74 0.90
CA VAL A 3 -0.11 11.54 0.09
C VAL A 3 0.85 10.64 0.86
N ARG A 4 0.43 9.42 1.09
CA ARG A 4 1.26 8.40 1.71
C ARG A 4 1.82 7.49 0.63
N TYR A 5 3.14 7.31 0.65
CA TYR A 5 3.81 6.32 -0.19
C TYR A 5 4.30 5.18 0.69
N VAL A 6 4.11 3.97 0.22
CA VAL A 6 4.62 2.79 0.92
C VAL A 6 5.37 1.94 -0.10
N ILE A 7 6.65 1.70 0.17
CA ILE A 7 7.45 0.78 -0.62
C ILE A 7 7.38 -0.57 0.06
N THR A 8 6.99 -1.61 -0.68
CA THR A 8 6.69 -2.91 -0.10
C THR A 8 7.50 -4.03 -0.74
N THR A 9 7.63 -5.13 0.02
CA THR A 9 8.34 -6.33 -0.39
C THR A 9 7.43 -7.54 -0.19
N LEU A 10 7.33 -8.40 -1.19
CA LEU A 10 6.59 -9.66 -1.07
C LEU A 10 7.31 -10.60 -0.09
N LYS A 11 6.54 -11.37 0.65
CA LYS A 11 7.08 -12.48 1.43
C LYS A 11 7.74 -13.48 0.49
N GLN A 12 8.77 -14.13 0.97
CA GLN A 12 9.47 -15.17 0.21
C GLN A 12 8.48 -16.25 -0.22
N GLY A 13 8.54 -16.62 -1.50
CA GLY A 13 7.68 -17.67 -2.07
C GLY A 13 6.29 -17.21 -2.48
N VAL A 14 5.94 -15.94 -2.27
CA VAL A 14 4.63 -15.42 -2.68
C VAL A 14 4.61 -15.19 -4.19
N ASP A 15 3.54 -15.65 -4.84
CA ASP A 15 3.31 -15.42 -6.26
C ASP A 15 2.80 -13.99 -6.48
N ALA A 16 3.54 -13.20 -7.24
CA ALA A 16 3.16 -11.83 -7.56
C ALA A 16 1.82 -11.74 -8.28
N THR A 17 1.52 -12.69 -9.15
CA THR A 17 0.24 -12.73 -9.87
C THR A 17 -0.93 -12.90 -8.90
N ALA A 18 -0.78 -13.74 -7.90
CA ALA A 18 -1.80 -13.94 -6.88
C ALA A 18 -2.00 -12.69 -6.03
N TYR A 19 -0.91 -12.01 -5.66
CA TYR A 19 -1.00 -10.75 -4.92
C TYR A 19 -1.71 -9.68 -5.74
N GLU A 20 -1.38 -9.52 -7.01
CA GLU A 20 -1.99 -8.51 -7.86
C GLU A 20 -3.47 -8.78 -8.12
N ARG A 21 -3.87 -10.07 -8.20
CA ARG A 21 -5.29 -10.45 -8.26
C ARG A 21 -6.01 -10.02 -6.98
N TRP A 22 -5.43 -10.29 -5.83
CA TRP A 22 -6.00 -9.89 -4.54
C TRP A 22 -6.14 -8.37 -4.43
N LEU A 23 -5.14 -7.60 -4.92
CA LEU A 23 -5.24 -6.14 -4.99
C LEU A 23 -6.50 -5.71 -5.74
N ARG A 24 -6.71 -6.25 -6.94
CA ARG A 24 -7.85 -5.86 -7.79
C ARG A 24 -9.18 -6.32 -7.24
N GLU A 25 -9.23 -7.53 -6.70
CA GLU A 25 -10.51 -8.14 -6.30
C GLU A 25 -10.93 -7.80 -4.87
N TYR A 26 -9.99 -7.42 -4.02
CA TYR A 26 -10.27 -7.17 -2.61
C TYR A 26 -9.74 -5.82 -2.14
N ASP A 27 -8.44 -5.59 -2.18
CA ASP A 27 -7.79 -4.43 -1.58
C ASP A 27 -8.36 -3.11 -2.10
N TYR A 28 -8.37 -2.94 -3.42
CA TYR A 28 -8.90 -1.72 -4.03
C TYR A 28 -10.39 -1.51 -3.73
N LYS A 29 -11.16 -2.58 -3.69
CA LYS A 29 -12.60 -2.49 -3.40
C LYS A 29 -12.86 -2.06 -1.96
N VAL A 30 -12.12 -2.61 -1.01
CA VAL A 30 -12.23 -2.21 0.40
C VAL A 30 -11.78 -0.76 0.57
N ALA A 31 -10.64 -0.39 -0.02
CA ALA A 31 -10.11 0.97 0.07
C ALA A 31 -11.13 2.01 -0.39
N LYS A 32 -11.90 1.72 -1.43
CA LYS A 32 -12.94 2.62 -1.92
C LYS A 32 -14.08 2.85 -0.94
N THR A 33 -14.26 1.97 0.03
CA THR A 33 -15.29 2.12 1.07
C THR A 33 -14.81 2.93 2.27
N LEU A 34 -13.51 3.20 2.36
CA LEU A 34 -12.93 3.94 3.48
C LEU A 34 -12.98 5.44 3.18
N PRO A 35 -13.75 6.23 3.98
CA PRO A 35 -14.03 7.62 3.61
C PRO A 35 -12.80 8.53 3.58
N SER A 36 -11.73 8.18 4.29
CA SER A 36 -10.51 8.99 4.32
C SER A 36 -9.70 8.91 3.03
N ILE A 37 -9.89 7.88 2.21
CA ILE A 37 -9.07 7.61 1.03
C ILE A 37 -9.69 8.26 -0.19
N ALA A 38 -8.98 9.24 -0.79
CA ALA A 38 -9.40 9.90 -2.01
C ALA A 38 -9.02 9.09 -3.25
N SER A 39 -7.83 8.49 -3.24
CA SER A 39 -7.38 7.58 -4.30
C SER A 39 -6.32 6.64 -3.76
N TYR A 40 -6.21 5.47 -4.39
CA TYR A 40 -5.23 4.47 -4.01
C TYR A 40 -4.80 3.69 -5.24
N THR A 41 -3.50 3.61 -5.45
CA THR A 41 -2.90 2.86 -6.56
C THR A 41 -1.63 2.19 -6.08
N THR A 42 -1.46 0.92 -6.46
CA THR A 42 -0.21 0.19 -6.23
C THR A 42 0.49 0.02 -7.57
N HIS A 43 1.77 0.38 -7.61
CA HIS A 43 2.60 0.26 -8.79
C HIS A 43 3.61 -0.87 -8.61
N ARG A 44 3.73 -1.73 -9.63
CA ARG A 44 4.79 -2.74 -9.67
C ARG A 44 6.11 -2.08 -10.03
N ILE A 45 7.15 -2.35 -9.26
CA ILE A 45 8.50 -1.90 -9.61
C ILE A 45 9.03 -2.83 -10.68
N GLU A 46 9.28 -2.28 -11.88
CA GLU A 46 9.75 -3.03 -13.02
C GLU A 46 11.19 -2.64 -13.37
N GLY A 47 12.09 -3.47 -13.25
CA GLY A 47 13.46 -3.24 -13.69
C GLY A 47 14.32 -2.45 -12.72
N PRO A 48 15.59 -2.33 -13.04
CA PRO A 48 16.58 -1.76 -12.15
C PRO A 48 16.39 -0.27 -11.97
N ILE A 49 16.50 0.15 -10.73
CA ILE A 49 16.57 1.55 -10.36
C ILE A 49 18.02 1.81 -9.93
N HIS A 50 18.66 2.80 -10.52
CA HIS A 50 20.02 3.13 -10.13
C HIS A 50 20.08 3.48 -8.63
N GLY A 51 20.97 2.81 -7.91
CA GLY A 51 21.18 3.02 -6.50
C GLY A 51 20.27 2.24 -5.58
N ALA A 52 19.31 1.45 -6.11
CA ALA A 52 18.36 0.69 -5.32
C ALA A 52 18.28 -0.79 -5.69
N GLU A 53 19.21 -1.30 -6.48
CA GLU A 53 19.15 -2.65 -7.04
C GLU A 53 19.18 -3.74 -5.98
N THR A 54 19.73 -3.44 -4.81
CA THR A 54 19.87 -4.42 -3.73
C THR A 54 18.75 -4.34 -2.71
N ALA A 55 17.79 -3.41 -2.86
CA ALA A 55 16.76 -3.18 -1.84
C ALA A 55 15.70 -4.28 -1.79
N GLY A 56 15.48 -5.00 -2.90
CA GLY A 56 14.49 -6.07 -2.95
C GLY A 56 13.04 -5.57 -2.91
N TRP A 57 12.81 -4.33 -3.29
CA TRP A 57 11.48 -3.73 -3.30
C TRP A 57 10.67 -4.22 -4.50
N ASN A 58 9.38 -4.52 -4.27
CA ASN A 58 8.51 -5.07 -5.32
C ASN A 58 7.43 -4.11 -5.77
N TYR A 59 6.87 -3.28 -4.85
CA TYR A 59 5.75 -2.40 -5.16
C TYR A 59 5.88 -1.07 -4.45
N ILE A 60 5.21 -0.05 -5.02
CA ILE A 60 5.03 1.25 -4.39
C ILE A 60 3.53 1.54 -4.35
N GLU A 61 2.98 1.76 -3.15
CA GLU A 61 1.61 2.20 -2.96
C GLU A 61 1.58 3.72 -2.88
N ARG A 62 0.59 4.31 -3.53
CA ARG A 62 0.30 5.74 -3.45
C ARG A 62 -1.12 5.92 -2.96
N ILE A 63 -1.28 6.56 -1.81
CA ILE A 63 -2.57 6.72 -1.14
C ILE A 63 -2.80 8.21 -0.88
N GLU A 64 -3.80 8.79 -1.54
CA GLU A 64 -4.22 10.16 -1.25
C GLU A 64 -5.22 10.15 -0.11
N ILE A 65 -4.95 10.92 0.93
CA ILE A 65 -5.68 10.88 2.19
C ILE A 65 -6.33 12.24 2.44
N ARG A 66 -7.68 12.24 2.58
CA ARG A 66 -8.45 13.46 2.83
C ARG A 66 -8.24 14.00 4.25
N ASP A 67 -8.15 13.08 5.22
CA ASP A 67 -8.08 13.41 6.64
C ASP A 67 -7.29 12.30 7.34
N MET A 68 -6.13 12.66 7.91
CA MET A 68 -5.25 11.68 8.56
C MET A 68 -5.87 11.04 9.80
N ASP A 69 -6.64 11.80 10.58
CA ASP A 69 -7.30 11.26 11.77
C ASP A 69 -8.35 10.23 11.36
N GLN A 70 -9.14 10.54 10.32
CA GLN A 70 -10.10 9.58 9.78
C GLN A 70 -9.40 8.36 9.18
N TYR A 71 -8.26 8.56 8.54
CA TYR A 71 -7.49 7.45 7.98
C TYR A 71 -7.08 6.45 9.08
N GLN A 72 -6.63 6.96 10.21
CA GLN A 72 -6.28 6.09 11.33
C GLN A 72 -7.50 5.34 11.87
N ARG A 73 -8.64 6.01 11.97
CA ARG A 73 -9.89 5.34 12.36
C ARG A 73 -10.33 4.29 11.34
N ASP A 74 -10.19 4.61 10.06
CA ASP A 74 -10.54 3.67 8.98
C ASP A 74 -9.67 2.41 9.04
N LEU A 75 -8.37 2.57 9.27
CA LEU A 75 -7.47 1.41 9.42
C LEU A 75 -7.80 0.60 10.67
N ALA A 76 -8.28 1.24 11.73
CA ALA A 76 -8.67 0.55 12.96
C ALA A 76 -10.08 -0.06 12.88
N SER A 77 -10.86 0.26 11.85
CA SER A 77 -12.19 -0.31 11.66
C SER A 77 -12.11 -1.81 11.37
N PRO A 78 -13.24 -2.56 11.53
CA PRO A 78 -13.23 -3.98 11.20
C PRO A 78 -12.79 -4.26 9.75
N ALA A 79 -13.25 -3.47 8.78
CA ALA A 79 -12.85 -3.62 7.39
C ALA A 79 -11.36 -3.33 7.18
N GLY A 80 -10.84 -2.29 7.81
CA GLY A 80 -9.43 -1.94 7.74
C GLY A 80 -8.54 -3.00 8.37
N GLN A 81 -8.93 -3.52 9.52
CA GLN A 81 -8.17 -4.56 10.22
C GLN A 81 -8.14 -5.86 9.42
N GLU A 82 -9.26 -6.25 8.82
CA GLU A 82 -9.31 -7.45 7.98
C GLU A 82 -8.42 -7.28 6.74
N LEU A 83 -8.44 -6.09 6.13
CA LEU A 83 -7.59 -5.79 4.99
C LEU A 83 -6.12 -5.95 5.35
N LEU A 84 -5.68 -5.33 6.45
CA LEU A 84 -4.29 -5.40 6.89
C LEU A 84 -3.89 -6.82 7.28
N HIS A 85 -4.81 -7.56 7.91
CA HIS A 85 -4.56 -8.95 8.27
C HIS A 85 -4.27 -9.80 7.04
N GLN A 86 -5.13 -9.73 6.02
CA GLN A 86 -4.92 -10.49 4.79
C GLN A 86 -3.63 -10.08 4.08
N LEU A 87 -3.37 -8.77 4.01
CA LEU A 87 -2.21 -8.21 3.33
C LEU A 87 -0.90 -8.75 3.91
N TYR A 88 -0.76 -8.67 5.23
CA TYR A 88 0.48 -9.02 5.90
C TYR A 88 0.60 -10.50 6.25
N GLU A 89 -0.51 -11.19 6.43
CA GLU A 89 -0.48 -12.63 6.65
C GLU A 89 -0.10 -13.40 5.38
N ASN A 90 -0.61 -12.95 4.23
CA ASN A 90 -0.53 -13.73 3.00
C ASN A 90 0.47 -13.20 1.97
N TYR A 91 0.79 -11.91 1.97
CA TYR A 91 1.49 -11.33 0.81
C TYR A 91 2.74 -10.53 1.14
N LEU A 92 2.68 -9.54 2.02
CA LEU A 92 3.76 -8.60 2.21
C LEU A 92 4.57 -8.88 3.47
N GLU A 93 5.88 -8.64 3.37
CA GLU A 93 6.82 -8.71 4.50
C GLU A 93 6.78 -7.37 5.23
N ARG A 94 5.94 -7.26 6.26
CA ARG A 94 5.66 -6.00 6.96
C ARG A 94 6.91 -5.29 7.50
N PRO A 95 7.87 -5.98 8.15
CA PRO A 95 9.05 -5.30 8.68
C PRO A 95 9.94 -4.64 7.61
N ARG A 96 9.76 -4.98 6.34
CA ARG A 96 10.52 -4.41 5.24
C ARG A 96 9.83 -3.24 4.56
N ASN A 97 8.61 -2.87 4.97
CA ASN A 97 7.92 -1.73 4.44
C ASN A 97 8.64 -0.43 4.79
N VAL A 98 8.67 0.49 3.82
CA VAL A 98 9.16 1.85 4.02
C VAL A 98 8.00 2.80 3.80
N PHE A 99 7.71 3.62 4.80
CA PHE A 99 6.53 4.51 4.80
C PHE A 99 6.96 5.97 4.71
N PHE A 100 6.27 6.73 3.87
CA PHE A 100 6.44 8.19 3.77
C PHE A 100 5.07 8.86 3.82
N THR A 101 4.92 9.88 4.66
CA THR A 101 3.78 10.80 4.59
C THR A 101 4.30 12.09 3.97
N THR A 102 3.66 12.53 2.91
CA THR A 102 4.11 13.66 2.11
C THR A 102 3.00 14.67 1.90
N GLU A 103 3.39 15.87 1.52
CA GLU A 103 2.48 16.94 1.09
C GLU A 103 2.96 17.42 -0.26
N ALA A 104 2.05 17.49 -1.24
CA ALA A 104 2.42 18.02 -2.55
C ALA A 104 2.80 19.49 -2.43
N ILE A 105 3.90 19.87 -3.07
CA ILE A 105 4.31 21.26 -3.13
C ILE A 105 3.51 21.92 -4.25
N ALA A 106 2.70 22.93 -3.91
CA ALA A 106 1.89 23.65 -4.87
C ALA A 106 2.76 24.53 -5.77
N GLU A 107 2.33 24.73 -7.01
CA GLU A 107 3.01 25.58 -7.98
C GLU A 107 2.94 27.07 -7.62
#